data_a1554c2c8c3a1a357113b5d20f4cdcce
#
_entry.id   a1554c2c8c3a1a357113b5d20f4cdcce
#
_cell.length_a   1.000
_cell.length_b   1.000
_cell.length_c   1.000
_cell.angle_alpha   90.00
_cell.angle_beta   90.00
_cell.angle_gamma   90.00
#
_symmetry.space_group_name_H-M   'P 1'
#
loop_
_entity.id
_entity.type
_entity.pdbx_description
1 polymer ?
#
loop_
_entity_poly.entity_id
_entity_poly.type
_entity_poly.pdbx_seq_one_letter_code
_entity_poly.pdbx_strand_id
1 'polypeptide(L)'
;LPCYEWEHVLVLPRDHPLTRRSRISLDDLAQEPLITYHPSFTGRTRIDNAFAAKQLSPRIALEAIDSDVIKTYVSLGMGVGIVAEMAVREQLDPSLVVVPAGYLFGHNAMPICDILSWTLPAC
;
A
#
# COMPACT_ATOMS: atom_id res chain seq x y z
N LEU A 1 -2.60 -24.04 10.91
CA LEU A 1 -3.15 -22.80 11.49
C LEU A 1 -3.82 -21.98 10.40
N PRO A 2 -4.95 -21.36 10.72
CA PRO A 2 -5.57 -20.48 9.76
C PRO A 2 -4.67 -19.29 9.46
N CYS A 3 -4.78 -18.78 8.23
CA CYS A 3 -4.03 -17.61 7.80
C CYS A 3 -5.00 -16.46 7.59
N TYR A 4 -4.52 -15.26 7.87
CA TYR A 4 -5.24 -14.05 7.50
C TYR A 4 -4.71 -13.60 6.12
N GLU A 5 -5.61 -13.46 5.17
CA GLU A 5 -5.27 -12.98 3.84
C GLU A 5 -5.61 -11.50 3.72
N TRP A 6 -4.72 -10.75 3.09
CA TRP A 6 -4.92 -9.33 2.90
C TRP A 6 -4.27 -8.85 1.61
N GLU A 7 -4.74 -7.75 1.12
CA GLU A 7 -4.25 -7.15 -0.11
C GLU A 7 -3.77 -5.74 0.15
N HIS A 8 -2.96 -5.24 -0.77
CA HIS A 8 -2.61 -3.82 -0.78
C HIS A 8 -3.71 -3.02 -1.44
N VAL A 9 -3.82 -1.77 -1.05
CA VAL A 9 -4.69 -0.80 -1.71
C VAL A 9 -3.86 0.43 -2.04
N LEU A 10 -4.32 1.17 -3.05
CA LEU A 10 -3.76 2.48 -3.37
C LEU A 10 -4.57 3.54 -2.65
N VAL A 11 -3.89 4.55 -2.15
CA VAL A 11 -4.53 5.70 -1.51
C VAL A 11 -4.09 6.93 -2.29
N LEU A 12 -5.05 7.68 -2.80
CA LEU A 12 -4.78 8.86 -3.63
C LEU A 12 -5.62 10.04 -3.18
N PRO A 13 -5.14 11.27 -3.38
CA PRO A 13 -6.01 12.42 -3.24
C PRO A 13 -7.20 12.30 -4.20
N ARG A 14 -8.35 12.78 -3.77
CA ARG A 14 -9.59 12.65 -4.55
C ARG A 14 -9.49 13.33 -5.91
N ASP A 15 -8.69 14.36 -6.03
CA ASP A 15 -8.49 15.10 -7.28
C ASP A 15 -7.31 14.61 -8.12
N HIS A 16 -6.65 13.53 -7.69
CA HIS A 16 -5.50 13.01 -8.43
C HIS A 16 -5.94 12.47 -9.80
N PRO A 17 -5.18 12.75 -10.87
CA PRO A 17 -5.55 12.29 -12.23
C PRO A 17 -5.76 10.79 -12.34
N LEU A 18 -5.04 9.97 -11.59
CA LEU A 18 -5.17 8.52 -11.66
C LEU A 18 -6.53 8.02 -11.16
N THR A 19 -7.25 8.82 -10.37
CA THR A 19 -8.58 8.42 -9.89
C THR A 19 -9.60 8.35 -11.03
N ARG A 20 -9.29 8.97 -12.16
CA ARG A 20 -10.16 8.98 -13.34
C ARG A 20 -9.96 7.77 -14.24
N ARG A 21 -8.89 7.00 -14.01
CA ARG A 21 -8.64 5.82 -14.79
C ARG A 21 -9.54 4.68 -14.36
N SER A 22 -10.04 3.92 -15.33
CA SER A 22 -10.84 2.73 -15.03
C SER A 22 -9.98 1.65 -14.39
N ARG A 23 -8.68 1.62 -14.70
CA ARG A 23 -7.74 0.66 -14.14
C ARG A 23 -6.35 1.27 -14.12
N ILE A 24 -5.79 1.39 -12.92
CA ILE A 24 -4.44 1.91 -12.74
C ILE A 24 -3.45 0.77 -12.98
N SER A 25 -2.40 1.01 -13.75
CA SER A 25 -1.37 0.01 -14.04
C SER A 25 -0.10 0.29 -13.25
N LEU A 26 0.80 -0.69 -13.23
CA LEU A 26 2.12 -0.50 -12.62
C LEU A 26 2.93 0.58 -13.36
N ASP A 27 2.74 0.66 -14.69
CA ASP A 27 3.39 1.72 -15.49
C ASP A 27 2.94 3.10 -15.01
N ASP A 28 1.65 3.25 -14.74
CA ASP A 28 1.11 4.51 -14.21
C ASP A 28 1.75 4.86 -12.87
N LEU A 29 1.85 3.89 -11.99
CA LEU A 29 2.43 4.10 -10.67
C LEU A 29 3.92 4.39 -10.72
N ALA A 30 4.64 3.79 -11.66
CA ALA A 30 6.09 4.00 -11.78
C ALA A 30 6.44 5.44 -12.14
N GLN A 31 5.49 6.19 -12.68
CA GLN A 31 5.69 7.60 -13.05
C GLN A 31 5.33 8.57 -11.94
N GLU A 32 4.80 8.08 -10.83
CA GLU A 32 4.37 8.89 -9.71
C GLU A 32 5.27 8.69 -8.50
N PRO A 33 5.43 9.72 -7.65
CA PRO A 33 6.10 9.50 -6.38
C PRO A 33 5.24 8.60 -5.52
N LEU A 34 5.84 7.55 -4.98
CA LEU A 34 5.13 6.56 -4.16
C LEU A 34 5.54 6.69 -2.70
N ILE A 35 4.57 6.47 -1.84
CA ILE A 35 4.77 6.46 -0.38
C ILE A 35 4.29 5.11 0.11
N THR A 36 5.17 4.33 0.71
CA THR A 36 4.82 2.99 1.16
C THR A 36 5.66 2.58 2.36
N TYR A 37 5.55 1.32 2.75
CA TYR A 37 6.23 0.78 3.91
C TYR A 37 7.73 0.64 3.69
N HIS A 38 8.47 0.73 4.78
CA HIS A 38 9.89 0.44 4.80
C HIS A 38 10.12 -1.02 4.38
N PRO A 39 11.26 -1.34 3.71
CA PRO A 39 11.53 -2.72 3.26
C PRO A 39 11.57 -3.78 4.34
N SER A 40 11.68 -3.39 5.61
CA SER A 40 11.63 -4.34 6.72
C SER A 40 10.25 -4.97 6.91
N PHE A 41 9.20 -4.42 6.30
CA PHE A 41 7.85 -4.96 6.39
C PHE A 41 7.61 -6.01 5.31
N THR A 42 6.91 -7.08 5.70
CA THR A 42 6.68 -8.24 4.85
C THR A 42 6.03 -7.89 3.51
N GLY A 43 5.04 -7.02 3.54
CA GLY A 43 4.29 -6.66 2.33
C GLY A 43 5.09 -5.87 1.30
N ARG A 44 6.19 -5.24 1.70
CA ARG A 44 7.00 -4.43 0.78
C ARG A 44 7.64 -5.27 -0.32
N THR A 45 8.01 -6.51 -0.01
CA THR A 45 8.62 -7.40 -0.99
C THR A 45 7.71 -7.66 -2.18
N ARG A 46 6.41 -7.83 -1.94
CA ARG A 46 5.45 -8.02 -3.03
C ARG A 46 5.36 -6.80 -3.94
N ILE A 47 5.43 -5.61 -3.36
CA ILE A 47 5.42 -4.38 -4.14
C ILE A 47 6.66 -4.31 -5.03
N ASP A 48 7.83 -4.54 -4.44
CA ASP A 48 9.09 -4.49 -5.18
C ASP A 48 9.13 -5.54 -6.28
N ASN A 49 8.69 -6.76 -5.99
CA ASN A 49 8.69 -7.84 -6.96
C ASN A 49 7.73 -7.57 -8.14
N ALA A 50 6.58 -6.96 -7.86
CA ALA A 50 5.63 -6.62 -8.92
C ALA A 50 6.22 -5.65 -9.92
N PHE A 51 6.92 -4.61 -9.44
CA PHE A 51 7.57 -3.66 -10.33
C PHE A 51 8.75 -4.30 -11.06
N ALA A 52 9.55 -5.11 -10.36
CA ALA A 52 10.70 -5.79 -10.96
C ALA A 52 10.27 -6.75 -12.08
N ALA A 53 9.16 -7.44 -11.92
CA ALA A 53 8.65 -8.36 -12.93
C ALA A 53 8.27 -7.65 -14.23
N LYS A 54 7.96 -6.36 -14.16
CA LYS A 54 7.65 -5.53 -15.32
C LYS A 54 8.85 -4.70 -15.77
N GLN A 55 10.01 -4.91 -15.16
CA GLN A 55 11.23 -4.14 -15.44
C GLN A 55 11.02 -2.64 -15.19
N LEU A 56 10.21 -2.31 -14.19
CA LEU A 56 9.94 -0.94 -13.80
C LEU A 56 10.71 -0.60 -12.54
N SER A 57 11.15 0.66 -12.44
CA SER A 57 11.84 1.17 -11.25
C SER A 57 10.95 2.22 -10.61
N PRO A 58 10.19 1.85 -9.57
CA PRO A 58 9.30 2.81 -8.93
C PRO A 58 10.09 3.88 -8.20
N ARG A 59 9.54 5.08 -8.16
CA ARG A 59 10.14 6.18 -7.41
C ARG A 59 9.52 6.22 -6.02
N ILE A 60 10.21 5.64 -5.05
CA ILE A 60 9.74 5.63 -3.66
C ILE A 60 10.19 6.94 -3.03
N ALA A 61 9.24 7.86 -2.90
CA ALA A 61 9.51 9.19 -2.36
C ALA A 61 9.65 9.18 -0.84
N LEU A 62 8.95 8.26 -0.17
CA LEU A 62 8.99 8.15 1.29
C LEU A 62 8.71 6.72 1.70
N GLU A 63 9.47 6.23 2.67
CA GLU A 63 9.25 4.94 3.31
C GLU A 63 8.89 5.17 4.76
N ALA A 64 7.84 4.52 5.24
CA ALA A 64 7.36 4.74 6.61
C ALA A 64 7.07 3.40 7.29
N ILE A 65 7.12 3.42 8.61
CA ILE A 65 6.81 2.25 9.42
C ILE A 65 5.35 2.22 9.87
N ASP A 66 4.58 3.26 9.56
CA ASP A 66 3.22 3.44 10.05
C ASP A 66 2.32 3.86 8.90
N SER A 67 1.19 3.15 8.76
CA SER A 67 0.20 3.46 7.72
C SER A 67 -0.41 4.85 7.88
N ASP A 68 -0.56 5.33 9.11
CA ASP A 68 -1.12 6.66 9.36
C ASP A 68 -0.21 7.74 8.81
N VAL A 69 1.10 7.56 8.91
CA VAL A 69 2.08 8.48 8.33
C VAL A 69 1.92 8.50 6.81
N ILE A 70 1.78 7.33 6.20
CA ILE A 70 1.59 7.23 4.75
C ILE A 70 0.33 7.99 4.32
N LYS A 71 -0.79 7.74 5.00
CA LYS A 71 -2.06 8.41 4.67
C LYS A 71 -1.96 9.92 4.83
N THR A 72 -1.26 10.38 5.86
CA THR A 72 -1.07 11.81 6.09
C THR A 72 -0.32 12.47 4.95
N TYR A 73 0.79 11.89 4.52
CA TYR A 73 1.57 12.46 3.42
C TYR A 73 0.82 12.43 2.09
N VAL A 74 0.01 11.39 1.87
CA VAL A 74 -0.85 11.34 0.68
C VAL A 74 -1.87 12.47 0.72
N SER A 75 -2.47 12.74 1.88
CA SER A 75 -3.45 13.82 2.01
C SER A 75 -2.83 15.18 1.76
N LEU A 76 -1.52 15.32 1.97
CA LEU A 76 -0.78 16.54 1.68
C LEU A 76 -0.38 16.66 0.21
N GLY A 77 -0.72 15.67 -0.61
CA GLY A 77 -0.42 15.72 -2.04
C GLY A 77 1.00 15.33 -2.39
N MET A 78 1.71 14.63 -1.52
CA MET A 78 3.12 14.30 -1.73
C MET A 78 3.34 13.06 -2.59
N GLY A 79 2.30 12.29 -2.86
CA GLY A 79 2.42 11.12 -3.72
C GLY A 79 1.23 10.18 -3.60
N VAL A 80 1.38 9.00 -4.20
CA VAL A 80 0.39 7.94 -4.14
C VAL A 80 0.81 6.95 -3.07
N GLY A 81 -0.09 6.63 -2.16
CA GLY A 81 0.20 5.68 -1.08
C GLY A 81 -0.12 4.25 -1.47
N ILE A 82 0.69 3.32 -1.00
CA ILE A 82 0.41 1.89 -1.10
C ILE A 82 0.43 1.34 0.32
N VAL A 83 -0.73 0.92 0.81
CA VAL A 83 -0.88 0.44 2.19
C VAL A 83 -1.65 -0.86 2.21
N ALA A 84 -1.63 -1.54 3.36
CA ALA A 84 -2.44 -2.71 3.57
C ALA A 84 -3.92 -2.30 3.67
N GLU A 85 -4.80 -3.13 3.12
CA GLU A 85 -6.24 -2.86 3.10
C GLU A 85 -6.80 -2.53 4.49
N MET A 86 -6.34 -3.26 5.50
CA MET A 86 -6.83 -3.07 6.86
C MET A 86 -6.53 -1.68 7.43
N ALA A 87 -5.53 -1.00 6.87
CA ALA A 87 -5.16 0.33 7.35
C ALA A 87 -6.17 1.40 6.98
N VAL A 88 -7.08 1.13 6.04
CA VAL A 88 -8.07 2.11 5.58
C VAL A 88 -9.50 1.74 6.00
N ARG A 89 -9.68 0.59 6.66
CA ARG A 89 -11.01 0.13 7.07
C ARG A 89 -11.61 0.95 8.20
N GLU A 90 -10.79 1.35 9.17
CA GLU A 90 -11.29 1.98 10.38
C GLU A 90 -11.49 3.48 10.19
N GLN A 91 -10.55 4.11 9.52
CA GLN A 91 -10.60 5.56 9.40
C GLN A 91 -9.85 6.02 8.16
N LEU A 92 -10.50 6.82 7.34
CA LEU A 92 -9.88 7.40 6.15
C LEU A 92 -10.36 8.84 6.01
N ASP A 93 -9.42 9.74 5.73
CA ASP A 93 -9.72 11.14 5.44
C ASP A 93 -10.64 11.22 4.21
N PRO A 94 -11.74 11.99 4.28
CA PRO A 94 -12.65 12.12 3.13
C PRO A 94 -12.01 12.68 1.87
N SER A 95 -10.86 13.34 1.98
CA SER A 95 -10.15 13.86 0.82
C SER A 95 -9.40 12.78 0.06
N LEU A 96 -9.37 11.55 0.56
CA LEU A 96 -8.66 10.44 -0.04
C LEU A 96 -9.60 9.44 -0.71
N VAL A 97 -9.08 8.76 -1.73
CA VAL A 97 -9.78 7.69 -2.43
C VAL A 97 -8.95 6.42 -2.29
N VAL A 98 -9.63 5.30 -2.07
CA VAL A 98 -9.00 3.99 -1.96
C VAL A 98 -9.32 3.18 -3.21
N VAL A 99 -8.27 2.62 -3.82
CA VAL A 99 -8.42 1.76 -5.00
C VAL A 99 -7.82 0.39 -4.66
N PRO A 100 -8.58 -0.69 -4.79
CA PRO A 100 -8.04 -2.03 -4.54
C PRO A 100 -6.87 -2.31 -5.49
N ALA A 101 -5.81 -2.91 -4.98
CA ALA A 101 -4.61 -3.18 -5.75
C ALA A 101 -4.18 -4.65 -5.71
N GLY A 102 -5.09 -5.56 -5.34
CA GLY A 102 -4.79 -6.98 -5.36
C GLY A 102 -4.43 -7.48 -6.74
N TYR A 103 -4.99 -6.88 -7.77
CA TYR A 103 -4.66 -7.25 -9.16
C TYR A 103 -3.24 -6.83 -9.55
N LEU A 104 -2.61 -5.93 -8.80
CA LEU A 104 -1.25 -5.47 -9.06
C LEU A 104 -0.22 -6.23 -8.24
N PHE A 105 -0.50 -6.41 -6.95
CA PHE A 105 0.48 -6.91 -5.99
C PHE A 105 0.13 -8.30 -5.43
N GLY A 106 -1.05 -8.83 -5.76
CA GLY A 106 -1.48 -10.11 -5.27
C GLY A 106 -1.93 -10.10 -3.82
N HIS A 107 -2.12 -11.27 -3.29
CA HIS A 107 -2.57 -11.47 -1.91
C HIS A 107 -1.39 -11.80 -1.02
N ASN A 108 -1.44 -11.31 0.20
CA ASN A 108 -0.52 -11.69 1.25
C ASN A 108 -1.26 -12.62 2.21
N ALA A 109 -0.57 -13.65 2.70
CA ALA A 109 -1.12 -14.55 3.69
C ALA A 109 -0.21 -14.51 4.92
N MET A 110 -0.81 -14.47 6.10
CA MET A 110 -0.09 -14.35 7.35
C MET A 110 -0.72 -15.27 8.38
N PRO A 111 0.05 -16.16 9.04
CA PRO A 111 -0.48 -16.95 10.15
C PRO A 111 -1.02 -16.06 11.25
N ILE A 112 -2.04 -16.54 11.97
CA ILE A 112 -2.65 -15.75 13.03
C ILE A 112 -1.64 -15.34 14.10
N CYS A 113 -0.69 -16.21 14.42
CA CYS A 113 0.29 -15.86 15.45
C CYS A 113 1.16 -14.67 15.02
N ASP A 114 1.47 -14.53 13.75
CA ASP A 114 2.21 -13.37 13.25
C ASP A 114 1.39 -12.10 13.36
N ILE A 115 0.09 -12.21 13.12
CA ILE A 115 -0.82 -11.06 13.26
C ILE A 115 -0.89 -10.62 14.72
N LEU A 116 -1.01 -11.59 15.62
CA LEU A 116 -1.09 -11.30 17.04
C LEU A 116 0.20 -10.69 17.59
N SER A 117 1.35 -11.06 17.02
CA SER A 117 2.62 -10.50 17.48
C SER A 117 2.76 -9.01 17.19
N TRP A 118 1.95 -8.48 16.30
CA TRP A 118 1.94 -7.03 16.02
C TRP A 118 1.24 -6.23 17.10
N THR A 119 0.34 -6.86 17.85
CA THR A 119 -0.43 -6.20 18.89
C THR A 119 -0.03 -6.64 20.30
N LEU A 120 0.71 -7.75 20.42
CA LEU A 120 1.12 -8.33 21.68
C LEU A 120 2.65 -8.31 21.79
N PRO A 121 3.19 -8.10 22.99
CA PRO A 121 4.65 -8.04 23.17
C PRO A 121 5.35 -9.38 22.93
N ALA A 122 4.61 -10.48 22.96
CA ALA A 122 5.14 -11.81 22.71
C ALA A 122 4.09 -12.68 22.06
N CYS A 123 4.55 -13.55 21.18
CA CYS A 123 3.66 -14.51 20.52
C CYS A 123 4.30 -15.90 20.61
#